data_0a1483821beabd346b784f20abe77399
#
_entry.id   0a1483821beabd346b784f20abe77399
#
_cell.length_a   1.000
_cell.length_b   1.000
_cell.length_c   1.000
_cell.angle_alpha   90.00
_cell.angle_beta   90.00
_cell.angle_gamma   90.00
#
_symmetry.space_group_name_H-M   'P 1'
#
loop_
_entity.id
_entity.type
_entity.pdbx_description
1 polymer ?
#
loop_
_entity_poly.entity_id
_entity_poly.type
_entity_poly.pdbx_seq_one_letter_code
_entity_poly.pdbx_strand_id
1 'polypeptide(L)'
;MIKIREIDHIVLRVVDEARMVRFYTEVLGCTVERRQDEIGLVQLRAGSALVDLVPIDKKLGKMGGAAPGKEGRNVDHFCFRVEPFDEAAIRAHLTKHDVANGHSELRYGAEGEGPSIYINDPEGNTVELKGPPTP
;
A
#
# COMPACT_ATOMS: atom_id res chain seq x y z
N MET A 1 22.52 -20.04 -7.92
CA MET A 1 22.54 -18.69 -7.34
C MET A 1 21.18 -18.04 -7.47
N ILE A 2 20.75 -17.30 -6.44
CA ILE A 2 19.49 -16.59 -6.45
C ILE A 2 19.65 -15.28 -7.24
N LYS A 3 18.73 -15.01 -8.17
CA LYS A 3 18.70 -13.77 -8.93
C LYS A 3 17.34 -13.13 -8.74
N ILE A 4 17.29 -12.07 -7.92
CA ILE A 4 16.05 -11.36 -7.64
C ILE A 4 15.71 -10.46 -8.83
N ARG A 5 14.46 -10.60 -9.36
CA ARG A 5 13.98 -9.73 -10.42
C ARG A 5 13.26 -8.50 -9.86
N GLU A 6 12.36 -8.72 -8.91
CA GLU A 6 11.55 -7.65 -8.33
C GLU A 6 10.84 -8.14 -7.07
N ILE A 7 10.18 -7.25 -6.36
CA ILE A 7 9.30 -7.62 -5.26
C ILE A 7 7.97 -8.07 -5.87
N ASP A 8 7.53 -9.30 -5.56
CA ASP A 8 6.29 -9.87 -6.11
C ASP A 8 5.05 -9.34 -5.39
N HIS A 9 5.03 -9.40 -4.06
CA HIS A 9 3.91 -8.95 -3.26
C HIS A 9 4.35 -8.59 -1.84
N ILE A 10 3.51 -7.83 -1.16
CA ILE A 10 3.61 -7.57 0.27
C ILE A 10 2.34 -8.04 0.94
N VAL A 11 2.42 -8.38 2.22
CA VAL A 11 1.27 -8.85 3.00
C VAL A 11 1.08 -7.95 4.20
N LEU A 12 -0.13 -7.40 4.34
CA LEU A 12 -0.51 -6.58 5.48
C LEU A 12 -1.52 -7.35 6.32
N ARG A 13 -1.26 -7.43 7.62
CA ARG A 13 -2.24 -7.91 8.58
C ARG A 13 -3.19 -6.75 8.88
N VAL A 14 -4.50 -7.02 8.85
CA VAL A 14 -5.52 -5.97 8.96
C VAL A 14 -6.61 -6.36 9.95
N VAL A 15 -7.26 -5.34 10.52
CA VAL A 15 -8.38 -5.52 11.45
C VAL A 15 -9.71 -5.44 10.71
N ASP A 16 -9.89 -4.43 9.87
CA ASP A 16 -11.12 -4.21 9.10
C ASP A 16 -10.85 -4.43 7.61
N GLU A 17 -11.04 -5.68 7.18
CA GLU A 17 -10.79 -6.07 5.79
C GLU A 17 -11.57 -5.24 4.79
N ALA A 18 -12.87 -5.05 5.00
CA ALA A 18 -13.72 -4.34 4.05
C ALA A 18 -13.29 -2.89 3.87
N ARG A 19 -12.96 -2.22 4.96
CA ARG A 19 -12.48 -0.83 4.93
C ARG A 19 -11.15 -0.72 4.20
N MET A 20 -10.25 -1.66 4.45
CA MET A 20 -8.93 -1.67 3.81
C MET A 20 -9.05 -1.97 2.31
N VAL A 21 -9.89 -2.92 1.92
CA VAL A 21 -10.15 -3.19 0.50
C VAL A 21 -10.69 -1.94 -0.20
N ARG A 22 -11.65 -1.25 0.42
CA ARG A 22 -12.19 -0.01 -0.16
C ARG A 22 -11.10 1.04 -0.37
N PHE A 23 -10.23 1.22 0.61
CA PHE A 23 -9.14 2.21 0.50
C PHE A 23 -8.22 1.87 -0.67
N TYR A 24 -7.69 0.65 -0.71
CA TYR A 24 -6.73 0.27 -1.75
C TYR A 24 -7.36 0.23 -3.14
N THR A 25 -8.65 -0.06 -3.26
CA THR A 25 -9.33 -0.05 -4.56
C THR A 25 -9.81 1.33 -4.96
N GLU A 26 -10.54 2.04 -4.10
CA GLU A 26 -11.16 3.31 -4.45
C GLU A 26 -10.17 4.49 -4.42
N VAL A 27 -9.26 4.50 -3.46
CA VAL A 27 -8.27 5.59 -3.33
C VAL A 27 -7.04 5.30 -4.19
N LEU A 28 -6.46 4.11 -4.08
CA LEU A 28 -5.19 3.79 -4.74
C LEU A 28 -5.33 3.08 -6.09
N GLY A 29 -6.56 2.74 -6.49
CA GLY A 29 -6.78 2.18 -7.83
C GLY A 29 -6.39 0.72 -8.00
N CYS A 30 -6.16 0.00 -6.90
CA CYS A 30 -5.94 -1.44 -6.97
C CYS A 30 -7.24 -2.16 -7.38
N THR A 31 -7.12 -3.37 -7.89
CA THR A 31 -8.29 -4.20 -8.20
C THR A 31 -8.20 -5.51 -7.44
N VAL A 32 -9.35 -6.09 -7.09
CA VAL A 32 -9.37 -7.39 -6.42
C VAL A 32 -8.95 -8.46 -7.42
N GLU A 33 -7.83 -9.10 -7.15
CA GLU A 33 -7.30 -10.18 -7.97
C GLU A 33 -7.92 -11.51 -7.58
N ARG A 34 -7.95 -11.81 -6.27
CA ARG A 34 -8.37 -13.10 -5.75
C ARG A 34 -8.80 -13.00 -4.30
N ARG A 35 -9.78 -13.81 -3.90
CA ARG A 35 -10.20 -13.98 -2.51
C ARG A 35 -10.15 -15.45 -2.13
N GLN A 36 -9.68 -15.75 -0.92
CA GLN A 36 -9.77 -17.05 -0.28
C GLN A 36 -10.32 -16.84 1.13
N ASP A 37 -11.63 -16.70 1.21
CA ASP A 37 -12.28 -16.31 2.47
C ASP A 37 -12.08 -17.34 3.59
N GLU A 38 -11.97 -18.63 3.23
CA GLU A 38 -11.80 -19.72 4.19
C GLU A 38 -10.49 -19.61 4.99
N ILE A 39 -9.45 -19.00 4.42
CA ILE A 39 -8.16 -18.79 5.11
C ILE A 39 -7.93 -17.34 5.48
N GLY A 40 -8.82 -16.43 5.05
CA GLY A 40 -8.70 -15.01 5.30
C GLY A 40 -7.58 -14.35 4.48
N LEU A 41 -7.74 -14.37 3.17
CA LEU A 41 -6.78 -13.77 2.24
C LEU A 41 -7.51 -13.02 1.14
N VAL A 42 -7.18 -11.74 0.97
CA VAL A 42 -7.62 -10.93 -0.18
C VAL A 42 -6.37 -10.44 -0.87
N GLN A 43 -6.26 -10.71 -2.16
CA GLN A 43 -5.13 -10.29 -2.97
C GLN A 43 -5.54 -9.17 -3.92
N LEU A 44 -4.87 -8.04 -3.82
CA LEU A 44 -5.16 -6.83 -4.60
C LEU A 44 -4.06 -6.58 -5.61
N ARG A 45 -4.45 -6.37 -6.87
CA ARG A 45 -3.51 -6.05 -7.94
C ARG A 45 -3.10 -4.58 -7.84
N ALA A 46 -1.79 -4.34 -7.75
CA ALA A 46 -1.18 -3.01 -7.72
C ALA A 46 -0.08 -2.98 -8.77
N GLY A 47 -0.42 -2.58 -10.01
CA GLY A 47 0.52 -2.65 -11.12
C GLY A 47 0.99 -4.08 -11.38
N SER A 48 2.29 -4.33 -11.35
CA SER A 48 2.87 -5.66 -11.53
C SER A 48 2.95 -6.48 -10.25
N ALA A 49 2.64 -5.87 -9.10
CA ALA A 49 2.73 -6.53 -7.79
C ALA A 49 1.35 -6.78 -7.19
N LEU A 50 1.31 -7.49 -6.07
CA LEU A 50 0.11 -7.66 -5.27
C LEU A 50 0.30 -7.02 -3.89
N VAL A 51 -0.79 -6.50 -3.35
CA VAL A 51 -0.93 -6.19 -1.93
C VAL A 51 -1.93 -7.19 -1.37
N ASP A 52 -1.46 -8.06 -0.49
CA ASP A 52 -2.31 -9.06 0.15
C ASP A 52 -2.77 -8.54 1.51
N LEU A 53 -4.04 -8.74 1.83
CA LEU A 53 -4.61 -8.38 3.12
C LEU A 53 -5.02 -9.65 3.85
N VAL A 54 -4.56 -9.81 5.10
CA VAL A 54 -4.91 -10.97 5.92
C VAL A 54 -5.52 -10.47 7.23
N PRO A 55 -6.86 -10.64 7.41
CA PRO A 55 -7.53 -10.25 8.66
C PRO A 55 -6.96 -11.03 9.84
N ILE A 56 -6.69 -10.33 10.94
CA ILE A 56 -6.05 -10.90 12.11
C ILE A 56 -6.89 -11.98 12.82
N ASP A 57 -8.20 -11.99 12.59
CA ASP A 57 -9.13 -12.94 13.19
C ASP A 57 -9.36 -14.19 12.32
N LYS A 58 -8.74 -14.27 11.17
CA LYS A 58 -8.83 -15.42 10.26
C LYS A 58 -7.56 -16.25 10.32
N LYS A 59 -7.58 -17.41 9.66
CA LYS A 59 -6.52 -18.42 9.77
C LYS A 59 -5.12 -17.86 9.53
N LEU A 60 -4.88 -17.17 8.44
CA LEU A 60 -3.55 -16.63 8.14
C LEU A 60 -3.17 -15.48 9.07
N GLY A 61 -4.08 -14.54 9.28
CA GLY A 61 -3.79 -13.37 10.10
C GLY A 61 -3.50 -13.68 11.55
N LYS A 62 -4.12 -14.73 12.10
CA LYS A 62 -3.87 -15.16 13.48
C LYS A 62 -2.43 -15.59 13.75
N MET A 63 -1.74 -16.06 12.74
CA MET A 63 -0.38 -16.59 12.88
C MET A 63 0.63 -15.53 13.33
N GLY A 64 0.33 -14.26 13.15
CA GLY A 64 1.21 -13.16 13.53
C GLY A 64 1.01 -12.64 14.95
N GLY A 65 0.08 -13.20 15.71
CA GLY A 65 -0.18 -12.76 17.10
C GLY A 65 -1.00 -11.48 17.19
N ALA A 66 -0.65 -10.59 18.12
CA ALA A 66 -1.37 -9.35 18.34
C ALA A 66 -1.53 -8.49 17.08
N ALA A 67 -2.63 -7.72 17.02
CA ALA A 67 -2.89 -6.84 15.88
C ALA A 67 -1.78 -5.81 15.72
N PRO A 68 -1.41 -5.45 14.48
CA PRO A 68 -0.46 -4.37 14.26
C PRO A 68 -1.04 -3.03 14.72
N GLY A 69 -0.16 -2.13 15.16
CA GLY A 69 -0.56 -0.82 15.66
C GLY A 69 0.66 0.10 15.78
N LYS A 70 0.53 1.18 16.53
CA LYS A 70 1.62 2.17 16.66
C LYS A 70 2.91 1.57 17.19
N GLU A 71 2.84 0.58 18.07
CA GLU A 71 4.00 -0.03 18.70
C GLU A 71 4.49 -1.28 17.99
N GLY A 72 3.75 -1.76 17.01
CA GLY A 72 4.12 -2.92 16.23
C GLY A 72 3.48 -2.86 14.87
N ARG A 73 3.96 -1.95 14.02
CA ARG A 73 3.41 -1.79 12.67
C ARG A 73 3.76 -2.97 11.79
N ASN A 74 2.96 -3.19 10.74
CA ASN A 74 3.25 -4.22 9.74
C ASN A 74 4.65 -4.05 9.14
N VAL A 75 4.96 -2.81 8.73
CA VAL A 75 6.24 -2.41 8.13
C VAL A 75 6.47 -0.95 8.47
N ASP A 76 7.67 -0.43 8.24
CA ASP A 76 7.91 1.01 8.33
C ASP A 76 7.04 1.74 7.30
N HIS A 77 7.20 1.41 6.04
CA HIS A 77 6.38 1.88 4.93
C HIS A 77 6.69 1.03 3.68
N PHE A 78 5.87 1.18 2.67
CA PHE A 78 6.15 0.65 1.35
C PHE A 78 5.75 1.67 0.30
N CYS A 79 6.29 1.53 -0.90
CA CYS A 79 6.21 2.56 -1.93
C CYS A 79 5.64 2.02 -3.22
N PHE A 80 4.68 2.77 -3.79
CA PHE A 80 4.20 2.53 -5.15
C PHE A 80 4.84 3.53 -6.10
N ARG A 81 5.32 3.05 -7.22
CA ARG A 81 5.71 3.90 -8.34
C ARG A 81 4.45 4.24 -9.13
N VAL A 82 4.12 5.51 -9.17
CA VAL A 82 2.89 6.02 -9.80
C VAL A 82 3.21 6.65 -11.15
N GLU A 83 2.44 6.30 -12.17
CA GLU A 83 2.61 6.85 -13.51
C GLU A 83 1.25 6.98 -14.21
N PRO A 84 0.91 8.16 -14.73
CA PRO A 84 1.66 9.41 -14.59
C PRO A 84 1.63 9.95 -13.17
N PHE A 85 2.65 10.70 -12.77
CA PHE A 85 2.69 11.36 -11.47
C PHE A 85 2.38 12.85 -11.65
N ASP A 86 1.13 13.20 -11.44
CA ASP A 86 0.65 14.58 -11.45
C ASP A 86 0.31 14.96 -10.01
N GLU A 87 1.19 15.70 -9.37
CA GLU A 87 1.06 16.03 -7.95
C GLU A 87 -0.28 16.68 -7.62
N ALA A 88 -0.67 17.69 -8.40
CA ALA A 88 -1.92 18.42 -8.14
C ALA A 88 -3.14 17.49 -8.24
N ALA A 89 -3.18 16.64 -9.27
CA ALA A 89 -4.27 15.69 -9.46
C ALA A 89 -4.29 14.63 -8.37
N ILE A 90 -3.12 14.09 -8.00
CA ILE A 90 -2.99 13.10 -6.91
C ILE A 90 -3.49 13.69 -5.60
N ARG A 91 -3.03 14.88 -5.23
CA ARG A 91 -3.43 15.53 -4.00
C ARG A 91 -4.92 15.86 -3.95
N ALA A 92 -5.49 16.33 -5.07
CA ALA A 92 -6.92 16.59 -5.17
C ALA A 92 -7.75 15.31 -4.97
N HIS A 93 -7.30 14.21 -5.57
CA HIS A 93 -7.94 12.91 -5.42
C HIS A 93 -7.89 12.41 -3.96
N LEU A 94 -6.72 12.51 -3.32
CA LEU A 94 -6.55 12.13 -1.93
C LEU A 94 -7.45 12.96 -1.01
N THR A 95 -7.49 14.26 -1.21
CA THR A 95 -8.34 15.17 -0.43
C THR A 95 -9.83 14.83 -0.62
N LYS A 96 -10.24 14.52 -1.84
CA LYS A 96 -11.62 14.12 -2.14
C LYS A 96 -12.03 12.87 -1.34
N HIS A 97 -11.10 11.98 -1.08
CA HIS A 97 -11.32 10.74 -0.32
C HIS A 97 -10.96 10.88 1.17
N ASP A 98 -10.81 12.11 1.66
CA ASP A 98 -10.48 12.41 3.06
C ASP A 98 -9.15 11.79 3.53
N VAL A 99 -8.20 11.66 2.62
CA VAL A 99 -6.85 11.18 2.95
C VAL A 99 -5.93 12.39 3.14
N ALA A 100 -5.38 12.54 4.34
CA ALA A 100 -4.42 13.59 4.63
C ALA A 100 -3.21 13.48 3.71
N ASN A 101 -2.79 14.60 3.14
CA ASN A 101 -1.68 14.64 2.20
C ASN A 101 -0.95 15.97 2.26
N GLY A 102 0.29 16.00 1.81
CA GLY A 102 1.10 17.20 1.71
C GLY A 102 1.77 17.29 0.34
N HIS A 103 2.58 18.32 0.16
CA HIS A 103 3.38 18.48 -1.04
C HIS A 103 4.41 17.37 -1.15
N SER A 104 4.78 17.03 -2.38
CA SER A 104 5.85 16.06 -2.61
C SER A 104 7.20 16.62 -2.16
N GLU A 105 8.08 15.71 -1.80
CA GLU A 105 9.49 15.99 -1.54
C GLU A 105 10.32 15.04 -2.40
N LEU A 106 11.54 15.46 -2.72
CA LEU A 106 12.44 14.61 -3.49
C LEU A 106 13.02 13.52 -2.58
N ARG A 107 12.87 12.27 -3.01
CA ARG A 107 13.41 11.10 -2.29
C ARG A 107 14.01 10.12 -3.27
N TYR A 108 15.05 9.43 -2.83
CA TYR A 108 15.72 8.43 -3.64
C TYR A 108 14.98 7.10 -3.58
N GLY A 109 14.86 6.45 -4.72
CA GLY A 109 14.22 5.14 -4.83
C GLY A 109 14.89 4.28 -5.90
N ALA A 110 14.20 3.23 -6.32
CA ALA A 110 14.77 2.23 -7.22
C ALA A 110 15.27 2.79 -8.56
N GLU A 111 14.63 3.87 -9.05
CA GLU A 111 15.00 4.50 -10.32
C GLU A 111 15.84 5.77 -10.16
N GLY A 112 16.05 6.21 -8.92
CA GLY A 112 16.76 7.45 -8.60
C GLY A 112 15.91 8.40 -7.78
N GLU A 113 16.36 9.66 -7.67
CA GLU A 113 15.67 10.68 -6.91
C GLU A 113 14.48 11.24 -7.70
N GLY A 114 13.33 11.30 -7.06
CA GLY A 114 12.12 11.84 -7.66
C GLY A 114 11.10 12.25 -6.61
N PRO A 115 9.99 12.87 -7.04
CA PRO A 115 8.98 13.38 -6.11
C PRO A 115 8.24 12.24 -5.44
N SER A 116 7.97 12.38 -4.15
CA SER A 116 7.15 11.41 -3.42
C SER A 116 6.27 12.08 -2.38
N ILE A 117 5.12 11.44 -2.11
CA ILE A 117 4.14 11.87 -1.13
C ILE A 117 3.89 10.69 -0.19
N TYR A 118 3.94 10.93 1.13
CA TYR A 118 3.54 9.94 2.12
C TYR A 118 2.07 10.11 2.49
N ILE A 119 1.36 8.98 2.57
CA ILE A 119 -0.02 8.92 3.08
C ILE A 119 -0.14 7.76 4.06
N ASN A 120 -1.26 7.70 4.77
CA ASN A 120 -1.57 6.57 5.63
C ASN A 120 -2.86 5.91 5.16
N ASP A 121 -2.90 4.58 5.22
CA ASP A 121 -4.14 3.86 5.01
C ASP A 121 -5.02 3.93 6.27
N PRO A 122 -6.27 3.43 6.25
CA PRO A 122 -7.17 3.56 7.39
C PRO A 122 -6.67 2.91 8.68
N GLU A 123 -5.73 1.98 8.61
CA GLU A 123 -5.17 1.32 9.80
C GLU A 123 -3.78 1.82 10.16
N GLY A 124 -3.35 2.93 9.53
CA GLY A 124 -2.10 3.60 9.88
C GLY A 124 -0.86 3.06 9.19
N ASN A 125 -0.99 2.16 8.21
CA ASN A 125 0.17 1.78 7.41
C ASN A 125 0.58 2.95 6.53
N THR A 126 1.86 3.28 6.54
CA THR A 126 2.40 4.37 5.72
C THR A 126 2.68 3.87 4.30
N VAL A 127 2.16 4.59 3.34
CA VAL A 127 2.33 4.31 1.91
C VAL A 127 3.00 5.50 1.26
N GLU A 128 4.06 5.27 0.51
CA GLU A 128 4.73 6.29 -0.29
C GLU A 128 4.26 6.18 -1.72
N LEU A 129 3.90 7.32 -2.31
CA LEU A 129 3.53 7.43 -3.73
C LEU A 129 4.66 8.19 -4.42
N LYS A 130 5.38 7.52 -5.31
CA LYS A 130 6.59 8.05 -5.91
C LYS A 130 6.46 8.21 -7.41
N GLY A 131 6.88 9.36 -7.90
CA GLY A 131 6.94 9.65 -9.32
C GLY A 131 8.26 9.22 -9.97
N PRO A 132 8.43 9.55 -11.25
CA PRO A 132 9.64 9.21 -11.98
C PRO A 132 10.84 10.00 -11.45
N PRO A 133 12.07 9.50 -11.69
CA PRO A 133 13.25 10.23 -11.29
C PRO A 133 13.34 11.57 -12.02
N THR A 134 13.78 12.59 -11.30
CA THR A 134 14.05 13.91 -11.89
C THR A 134 15.37 13.87 -12.63
N PRO A 135 15.47 14.59 -13.77
CA PRO A 135 16.73 14.66 -14.52
C PRO A 135 17.86 15.30 -13.71
#